data_c15ae9fc65e8bc01f25ce323fa9a6ddd
#
_entry.id   c15ae9fc65e8bc01f25ce323fa9a6ddd
#
_cell.length_a   1.000
_cell.length_b   1.000
_cell.length_c   1.000
_cell.angle_alpha   90.00
_cell.angle_beta   90.00
_cell.angle_gamma   90.00
#
_symmetry.space_group_name_H-M   'P 1'
#
loop_
_entity.id
_entity.type
_entity.pdbx_description
1 polymer ?
#
loop_
_entity_poly.entity_id
_entity_poly.type
_entity_poly.pdbx_seq_one_letter_code
_entity_poly.pdbx_strand_id
1 'polypeptide(L)'
;MNLKQLAGIEAAKFVKDGMIVGLGTGSTAYYMVEEIGRRMREEGLCITGVTTSNATKEQAEKLGIPLKSIDEVPVVDLTIDGADEISADFQGIKGGGAALLFEKIVATYSKETIWIVDSSKLVDKLGKFPLPVEVIPYGSQQLLHIFEEKGFQPVLRTDENGEVLTTDGGHYIIDLHLEVIEQPESLATYLDELVGVVEHGLFLNMVSKVVVGSEKGVEILDAIRRK
;
A
#
# COMPACT_ATOMS: atom_id res chain seq x y z
N MET A 1 -2.65 -11.28 21.28
CA MET A 1 -2.31 -11.86 19.97
C MET A 1 -2.09 -10.70 18.99
N ASN A 2 -1.02 -10.71 18.19
CA ASN A 2 -0.77 -9.62 17.24
C ASN A 2 -1.49 -9.94 15.90
N LEU A 3 -2.60 -9.23 15.64
CA LEU A 3 -3.45 -9.47 14.48
C LEU A 3 -2.73 -9.23 13.14
N LYS A 4 -1.85 -8.22 13.11
CA LYS A 4 -1.03 -7.90 11.94
C LYS A 4 -0.02 -9.01 11.65
N GLN A 5 0.59 -9.58 12.70
CA GLN A 5 1.50 -10.71 12.57
C GLN A 5 0.78 -11.95 12.02
N LEU A 6 -0.43 -12.23 12.51
CA LEU A 6 -1.22 -13.35 11.99
C LEU A 6 -1.49 -13.20 10.48
N ALA A 7 -1.96 -12.02 10.05
CA ALA A 7 -2.24 -11.77 8.64
C ALA A 7 -0.97 -11.87 7.78
N GLY A 8 0.15 -11.28 8.24
CA GLY A 8 1.42 -11.31 7.52
C GLY A 8 1.98 -12.73 7.34
N ILE A 9 2.00 -13.53 8.40
CA ILE A 9 2.47 -14.92 8.34
C ILE A 9 1.58 -15.78 7.43
N GLU A 10 0.26 -15.63 7.52
CA GLU A 10 -0.65 -16.39 6.67
C GLU A 10 -0.48 -16.03 5.19
N ALA A 11 -0.38 -14.73 4.88
CA ALA A 11 -0.18 -14.29 3.51
C ALA A 11 1.16 -14.75 2.91
N ALA A 12 2.22 -14.83 3.72
CA ALA A 12 3.50 -15.34 3.26
C ALA A 12 3.42 -16.77 2.70
N LYS A 13 2.43 -17.58 3.10
CA LYS A 13 2.22 -18.95 2.57
C LYS A 13 1.83 -18.99 1.09
N PHE A 14 1.31 -17.89 0.54
CA PHE A 14 1.01 -17.78 -0.90
C PHE A 14 2.28 -17.67 -1.75
N VAL A 15 3.40 -17.28 -1.15
CA VAL A 15 4.69 -17.17 -1.83
C VAL A 15 5.24 -18.56 -2.11
N LYS A 16 5.57 -18.81 -3.38
CA LYS A 16 6.11 -20.08 -3.88
C LYS A 16 7.53 -19.90 -4.40
N ASP A 17 8.22 -21.02 -4.49
CA ASP A 17 9.58 -21.08 -5.02
C ASP A 17 9.69 -20.51 -6.44
N GLY A 18 10.74 -19.76 -6.70
CA GLY A 18 11.01 -19.14 -8.00
C GLY A 18 10.21 -17.85 -8.31
N MET A 19 9.29 -17.43 -7.43
CA MET A 19 8.50 -16.21 -7.66
C MET A 19 9.32 -14.93 -7.57
N ILE A 20 8.90 -13.93 -8.36
CA ILE A 20 9.21 -12.52 -8.16
C ILE A 20 8.10 -11.93 -7.29
N VAL A 21 8.45 -11.48 -6.09
CA VAL A 21 7.50 -11.07 -5.04
C VAL A 21 7.61 -9.59 -4.74
N GLY A 22 6.51 -8.86 -4.90
CA GLY A 22 6.36 -7.49 -4.44
C GLY A 22 6.23 -7.47 -2.91
N LEU A 23 7.22 -6.86 -2.27
CA LEU A 23 7.30 -6.74 -0.81
C LEU A 23 6.76 -5.39 -0.39
N GLY A 24 5.56 -5.39 0.18
CA GLY A 24 4.84 -4.21 0.63
C GLY A 24 5.48 -3.48 1.80
N THR A 25 4.86 -2.38 2.18
CA THR A 25 5.35 -1.46 3.23
C THR A 25 4.37 -1.39 4.41
N GLY A 26 4.90 -1.09 5.59
CA GLY A 26 4.12 -0.85 6.80
C GLY A 26 4.11 -2.00 7.80
N SER A 27 3.42 -1.76 8.93
CA SER A 27 3.52 -2.61 10.12
C SER A 27 3.01 -4.03 9.95
N THR A 28 2.07 -4.28 9.01
CA THR A 28 1.58 -5.63 8.71
C THR A 28 2.51 -6.31 7.71
N ALA A 29 2.97 -5.58 6.68
CA ALA A 29 3.92 -6.07 5.69
C ALA A 29 5.27 -6.46 6.34
N TYR A 30 5.69 -5.76 7.38
CA TYR A 30 6.88 -6.11 8.15
C TYR A 30 6.89 -7.59 8.56
N TYR A 31 5.78 -8.10 9.12
CA TYR A 31 5.71 -9.50 9.55
C TYR A 31 5.69 -10.49 8.38
N MET A 32 5.14 -10.11 7.25
CA MET A 32 5.16 -10.92 6.03
C MET A 32 6.60 -11.04 5.50
N VAL A 33 7.36 -9.96 5.46
CA VAL A 33 8.76 -9.96 5.01
C VAL A 33 9.64 -10.78 5.96
N GLU A 34 9.45 -10.65 7.29
CA GLU A 34 10.13 -11.50 8.29
C GLU A 34 9.85 -12.98 8.06
N GLU A 35 8.60 -13.36 7.82
CA GLU A 35 8.22 -14.76 7.58
C GLU A 35 8.80 -15.29 6.25
N ILE A 36 8.84 -14.49 5.20
CA ILE A 36 9.53 -14.87 3.96
C ILE A 36 11.02 -15.12 4.24
N GLY A 37 11.68 -14.20 4.96
CA GLY A 37 13.09 -14.40 5.36
C GLY A 37 13.32 -15.64 6.18
N ARG A 38 12.42 -15.96 7.12
CA ARG A 38 12.47 -17.23 7.88
C ARG A 38 12.34 -18.42 6.96
N ARG A 39 11.33 -18.45 6.07
CA ARG A 39 11.10 -19.54 5.12
C ARG A 39 12.27 -19.76 4.18
N MET A 40 12.94 -18.70 3.75
CA MET A 40 14.16 -18.81 2.94
C MET A 40 15.28 -19.53 3.71
N ARG A 41 15.51 -19.16 4.97
CA ARG A 41 16.57 -19.77 5.79
C ARG A 41 16.27 -21.20 6.24
N GLU A 42 15.02 -21.47 6.61
CA GLU A 42 14.64 -22.72 7.28
C GLU A 42 13.99 -23.75 6.35
N GLU A 43 13.30 -23.29 5.30
CA GLU A 43 12.54 -24.12 4.37
C GLU A 43 13.19 -24.20 2.97
N GLY A 44 14.24 -23.39 2.72
CA GLY A 44 14.91 -23.34 1.43
C GLY A 44 14.12 -22.62 0.32
N LEU A 45 13.13 -21.80 0.68
CA LEU A 45 12.39 -20.98 -0.28
C LEU A 45 13.34 -20.06 -1.05
N CYS A 46 13.25 -20.03 -2.38
CA CYS A 46 14.02 -19.16 -3.23
C CYS A 46 13.09 -18.17 -3.95
N ILE A 47 13.28 -16.86 -3.73
CA ILE A 47 12.51 -15.81 -4.40
C ILE A 47 13.41 -14.64 -4.81
N THR A 48 12.88 -13.76 -5.63
CA THR A 48 13.43 -12.41 -5.85
C THR A 48 12.40 -11.39 -5.35
N GLY A 49 12.81 -10.48 -4.46
CA GLY A 49 11.96 -9.42 -3.96
C GLY A 49 12.02 -8.14 -4.82
N VAL A 50 10.89 -7.46 -4.94
CA VAL A 50 10.76 -6.09 -5.45
C VAL A 50 10.10 -5.27 -4.34
N THR A 51 10.78 -4.26 -3.81
CA THR A 51 10.32 -3.52 -2.63
C THR A 51 9.54 -2.28 -3.01
N THR A 52 8.61 -1.87 -2.14
CA THR A 52 7.75 -0.70 -2.32
C THR A 52 8.22 0.53 -1.53
N SER A 53 9.32 0.41 -0.78
CA SER A 53 9.93 1.51 -0.02
C SER A 53 11.38 1.21 0.35
N ASN A 54 12.13 2.26 0.70
CA ASN A 54 13.47 2.12 1.26
C ASN A 54 13.49 1.35 2.59
N ALA A 55 12.49 1.57 3.45
CA ALA A 55 12.37 0.86 4.71
C ALA A 55 12.21 -0.66 4.51
N THR A 56 11.37 -1.08 3.56
CA THR A 56 11.20 -2.51 3.23
C THR A 56 12.46 -3.07 2.56
N LYS A 57 13.15 -2.27 1.73
CA LYS A 57 14.43 -2.66 1.13
C LYS A 57 15.46 -2.98 2.20
N GLU A 58 15.66 -2.09 3.17
CA GLU A 58 16.60 -2.31 4.27
C GLU A 58 16.27 -3.56 5.10
N GLN A 59 14.98 -3.79 5.36
CA GLN A 59 14.53 -5.00 6.06
C GLN A 59 14.86 -6.26 5.26
N ALA A 60 14.50 -6.28 3.98
CA ALA A 60 14.74 -7.44 3.10
C ALA A 60 16.24 -7.75 2.94
N GLU A 61 17.08 -6.72 2.80
CA GLU A 61 18.54 -6.86 2.75
C GLU A 61 19.11 -7.50 4.02
N LYS A 62 18.66 -7.06 5.21
CA LYS A 62 19.06 -7.64 6.51
C LYS A 62 18.66 -9.11 6.64
N LEU A 63 17.57 -9.52 6.00
CA LEU A 63 17.10 -10.90 5.98
C LEU A 63 17.76 -11.76 4.89
N GLY A 64 18.59 -11.16 4.03
CA GLY A 64 19.28 -11.86 2.93
C GLY A 64 18.35 -12.18 1.75
N ILE A 65 17.22 -11.47 1.60
CA ILE A 65 16.32 -11.64 0.46
C ILE A 65 16.95 -10.99 -0.77
N PRO A 66 17.18 -11.71 -1.87
CA PRO A 66 17.68 -11.14 -3.12
C PRO A 66 16.69 -10.12 -3.68
N LEU A 67 17.15 -8.91 -4.01
CA LEU A 67 16.32 -7.83 -4.50
C LEU A 67 16.66 -7.46 -5.95
N LYS A 68 15.64 -7.04 -6.69
CA LYS A 68 15.73 -6.36 -7.97
C LYS A 68 14.84 -5.12 -7.98
N SER A 69 15.21 -4.15 -8.79
CA SER A 69 14.31 -3.04 -9.14
C SER A 69 13.14 -3.57 -9.98
N ILE A 70 12.01 -2.85 -9.92
CA ILE A 70 10.87 -3.12 -10.81
C ILE A 70 11.27 -3.05 -12.30
N ASP A 71 12.27 -2.23 -12.63
CA ASP A 71 12.77 -2.07 -14.00
C ASP A 71 13.64 -3.24 -14.50
N GLU A 72 14.10 -4.10 -13.57
CA GLU A 72 14.95 -5.26 -13.89
C GLU A 72 14.16 -6.58 -13.99
N VAL A 73 12.85 -6.52 -13.78
CA VAL A 73 11.99 -7.70 -13.83
C VAL A 73 10.90 -7.54 -14.90
N PRO A 74 10.52 -8.61 -15.62
CA PRO A 74 9.51 -8.51 -16.67
C PRO A 74 8.10 -8.31 -16.10
N VAL A 75 7.84 -8.83 -14.90
CA VAL A 75 6.57 -8.79 -14.18
C VAL A 75 6.77 -9.29 -12.75
N VAL A 76 5.98 -8.80 -11.81
CA VAL A 76 5.90 -9.33 -10.45
C VAL A 76 4.84 -10.42 -10.40
N ASP A 77 5.15 -11.59 -9.85
CA ASP A 77 4.19 -12.70 -9.80
C ASP A 77 3.10 -12.47 -8.76
N LEU A 78 3.50 -11.98 -7.60
CA LEU A 78 2.61 -11.73 -6.47
C LEU A 78 3.13 -10.56 -5.65
N THR A 79 2.29 -9.54 -5.44
CA THR A 79 2.55 -8.49 -4.45
C THR A 79 1.71 -8.71 -3.20
N ILE A 80 2.34 -8.63 -2.03
CA ILE A 80 1.67 -8.68 -0.73
C ILE A 80 1.94 -7.37 0.01
N ASP A 81 0.88 -6.61 0.31
CA ASP A 81 1.01 -5.27 0.88
C ASP A 81 -0.09 -4.95 1.90
N GLY A 82 0.14 -3.96 2.76
CA GLY A 82 -0.86 -3.44 3.67
C GLY A 82 -1.91 -2.55 2.98
N ALA A 83 -2.97 -2.22 3.72
CA ALA A 83 -3.91 -1.16 3.35
C ALA A 83 -4.37 -0.40 4.60
N ASP A 84 -4.77 0.87 4.42
CA ASP A 84 -5.26 1.72 5.49
C ASP A 84 -6.78 1.60 5.66
N GLU A 85 -7.51 1.41 4.55
CA GLU A 85 -8.93 1.04 4.50
C GLU A 85 -9.19 0.11 3.33
N ILE A 86 -10.17 -0.78 3.49
CA ILE A 86 -10.70 -1.65 2.43
C ILE A 86 -12.21 -1.63 2.52
N SER A 87 -12.89 -1.18 1.46
CA SER A 87 -14.35 -1.17 1.39
C SER A 87 -14.95 -2.54 1.10
N ALA A 88 -16.26 -2.67 1.29
CA ALA A 88 -16.98 -3.92 1.08
C ALA A 88 -16.90 -4.45 -0.38
N ASP A 89 -16.63 -3.59 -1.35
CA ASP A 89 -16.42 -3.93 -2.76
C ASP A 89 -14.93 -4.03 -3.16
N PHE A 90 -14.04 -4.16 -2.16
CA PHE A 90 -12.60 -4.36 -2.33
C PHE A 90 -11.85 -3.20 -3.02
N GLN A 91 -12.31 -1.97 -2.82
CA GLN A 91 -11.52 -0.79 -3.11
C GLN A 91 -10.68 -0.42 -1.88
N GLY A 92 -9.53 0.22 -2.06
CA GLY A 92 -8.63 0.50 -0.93
C GLY A 92 -8.15 1.93 -0.86
N ILE A 93 -7.86 2.38 0.38
CA ILE A 93 -6.99 3.53 0.64
C ILE A 93 -5.66 3.00 1.17
N LYS A 94 -4.57 3.51 0.59
CA LYS A 94 -3.19 3.23 0.99
C LYS A 94 -2.39 4.53 1.05
N GLY A 95 -1.21 4.46 1.63
CA GLY A 95 -0.28 5.60 1.69
C GLY A 95 -0.15 6.22 3.08
N GLY A 96 -0.72 5.60 4.13
CA GLY A 96 -0.47 6.00 5.51
C GLY A 96 1.02 5.96 5.88
N GLY A 97 1.79 5.05 5.29
CA GLY A 97 3.24 4.92 5.42
C GLY A 97 4.08 5.75 4.43
N ALA A 98 3.48 6.69 3.71
CA ALA A 98 4.14 7.58 2.73
C ALA A 98 4.86 6.85 1.57
N ALA A 99 4.40 5.66 1.17
CA ALA A 99 5.00 4.84 0.12
C ALA A 99 4.06 4.59 -1.08
N LEU A 100 2.91 5.28 -1.15
CA LEU A 100 1.80 4.98 -2.07
C LEU A 100 2.20 4.91 -3.55
N LEU A 101 3.12 5.76 -4.00
CA LEU A 101 3.57 5.79 -5.39
C LEU A 101 4.26 4.48 -5.77
N PHE A 102 5.27 4.07 -5.01
CA PHE A 102 6.01 2.84 -5.28
C PHE A 102 5.13 1.60 -5.03
N GLU A 103 4.25 1.64 -4.03
CA GLU A 103 3.25 0.59 -3.79
C GLU A 103 2.34 0.41 -5.02
N LYS A 104 1.83 1.51 -5.59
CA LYS A 104 0.94 1.45 -6.76
C LYS A 104 1.68 1.00 -8.02
N ILE A 105 2.92 1.47 -8.23
CA ILE A 105 3.76 1.01 -9.34
C ILE A 105 3.94 -0.50 -9.27
N VAL A 106 4.41 -1.03 -8.13
CA VAL A 106 4.65 -2.47 -7.98
C VAL A 106 3.35 -3.28 -8.14
N ALA A 107 2.25 -2.82 -7.55
CA ALA A 107 0.93 -3.47 -7.70
C ALA A 107 0.44 -3.47 -9.15
N THR A 108 0.67 -2.39 -9.90
CA THR A 108 0.27 -2.28 -11.32
C THR A 108 0.98 -3.29 -12.21
N TYR A 109 2.25 -3.56 -11.94
CA TYR A 109 3.05 -4.53 -12.70
C TYR A 109 3.04 -5.94 -12.09
N SER A 110 2.06 -6.23 -11.20
CA SER A 110 1.87 -7.54 -10.58
C SER A 110 0.74 -8.34 -11.24
N LYS A 111 0.94 -9.65 -11.38
CA LYS A 111 -0.13 -10.57 -11.84
C LYS A 111 -1.26 -10.68 -10.82
N GLU A 112 -0.88 -10.75 -9.53
CA GLU A 112 -1.80 -10.82 -8.40
C GLU A 112 -1.33 -9.89 -7.29
N THR A 113 -2.31 -9.33 -6.56
CA THR A 113 -2.05 -8.51 -5.37
C THR A 113 -2.90 -9.02 -4.22
N ILE A 114 -2.27 -9.25 -3.07
CA ILE A 114 -2.92 -9.60 -1.80
C ILE A 114 -2.75 -8.44 -0.84
N TRP A 115 -3.85 -7.95 -0.26
CA TRP A 115 -3.77 -7.03 0.86
C TRP A 115 -3.84 -7.78 2.19
N ILE A 116 -3.03 -7.31 3.15
CA ILE A 116 -2.92 -7.88 4.50
C ILE A 116 -3.24 -6.82 5.54
N VAL A 117 -4.28 -7.08 6.34
CA VAL A 117 -4.80 -6.11 7.29
C VAL A 117 -5.24 -6.79 8.60
N ASP A 118 -5.39 -6.01 9.66
CA ASP A 118 -6.24 -6.37 10.78
C ASP A 118 -7.70 -5.96 10.49
N SER A 119 -8.64 -6.57 11.18
CA SER A 119 -10.08 -6.39 10.92
C SER A 119 -10.59 -4.95 11.08
N SER A 120 -9.85 -4.07 11.76
CA SER A 120 -10.22 -2.65 11.92
C SER A 120 -10.11 -1.84 10.62
N LYS A 121 -9.44 -2.40 9.61
CA LYS A 121 -9.24 -1.76 8.30
C LYS A 121 -10.38 -2.02 7.31
N LEU A 122 -11.30 -2.91 7.64
CA LEU A 122 -12.48 -3.17 6.82
C LEU A 122 -13.56 -2.13 7.14
N VAL A 123 -14.05 -1.46 6.11
CA VAL A 123 -15.06 -0.40 6.20
C VAL A 123 -16.17 -0.64 5.18
N ASP A 124 -17.36 -0.07 5.41
CA ASP A 124 -18.43 -0.12 4.41
C ASP A 124 -18.12 0.79 3.22
N LYS A 125 -17.64 2.01 3.50
CA LYS A 125 -17.22 3.00 2.49
C LYS A 125 -15.86 3.59 2.87
N LEU A 126 -15.06 3.91 1.86
CA LEU A 126 -13.75 4.58 2.04
C LEU A 126 -13.93 6.03 2.52
N GLY A 127 -12.90 6.57 3.18
CA GLY A 127 -12.76 8.01 3.46
C GLY A 127 -12.64 8.39 4.92
N LYS A 128 -12.89 7.49 5.86
CA LYS A 128 -12.66 7.75 7.28
C LYS A 128 -11.16 7.93 7.55
N PHE A 129 -10.32 7.11 6.93
CA PHE A 129 -8.89 7.36 6.87
C PHE A 129 -8.63 8.49 5.86
N PRO A 130 -7.83 9.50 6.21
CA PRO A 130 -7.52 10.59 5.27
C PRO A 130 -6.91 10.04 3.97
N LEU A 131 -7.39 10.52 2.82
CA LEU A 131 -6.86 10.09 1.53
C LEU A 131 -5.53 10.77 1.25
N PRO A 132 -4.39 10.05 1.19
CA PRO A 132 -3.11 10.63 0.85
C PRO A 132 -3.04 10.96 -0.64
N VAL A 133 -2.53 12.15 -0.97
CA VAL A 133 -2.22 12.58 -2.34
C VAL A 133 -0.76 12.99 -2.39
N GLU A 134 0.04 12.28 -3.17
CA GLU A 134 1.46 12.57 -3.36
C GLU A 134 1.61 13.66 -4.43
N VAL A 135 2.35 14.72 -4.10
CA VAL A 135 2.42 15.94 -4.90
C VAL A 135 3.85 16.42 -5.07
N ILE A 136 4.14 17.06 -6.20
CA ILE A 136 5.40 17.77 -6.41
C ILE A 136 5.53 18.88 -5.36
N PRO A 137 6.70 19.05 -4.69
CA PRO A 137 6.91 20.12 -3.70
C PRO A 137 6.64 21.51 -4.25
N TYR A 138 7.12 21.78 -5.48
CA TYR A 138 6.88 23.04 -6.16
C TYR A 138 5.41 23.17 -6.56
N GLY A 139 4.71 24.16 -6.02
CA GLY A 139 3.30 24.40 -6.27
C GLY A 139 2.35 23.65 -5.31
N SER A 140 2.85 22.92 -4.31
CA SER A 140 2.01 22.19 -3.35
C SER A 140 1.04 23.09 -2.58
N GLN A 141 1.41 24.37 -2.31
CA GLN A 141 0.52 25.33 -1.67
C GLN A 141 -0.69 25.69 -2.57
N GLN A 142 -0.51 25.70 -3.88
CA GLN A 142 -1.62 25.94 -4.82
C GLN A 142 -2.60 24.76 -4.82
N LEU A 143 -2.09 23.52 -4.73
CA LEU A 143 -2.93 22.33 -4.59
C LEU A 143 -3.70 22.33 -3.26
N LEU A 144 -3.06 22.75 -2.16
CA LEU A 144 -3.75 22.92 -0.88
C LEU A 144 -4.95 23.86 -1.03
N HIS A 145 -4.78 25.03 -1.66
CA HIS A 145 -5.90 25.97 -1.90
C HIS A 145 -7.00 25.37 -2.77
N ILE A 146 -6.63 24.66 -3.85
CA ILE A 146 -7.61 23.98 -4.72
C ILE A 146 -8.43 22.96 -3.92
N PHE A 147 -7.78 22.17 -3.05
CA PHE A 147 -8.46 21.19 -2.21
C PHE A 147 -9.30 21.84 -1.11
N GLU A 148 -8.86 22.98 -0.54
CA GLU A 148 -9.64 23.77 0.41
C GLU A 148 -10.92 24.31 -0.24
N GLU A 149 -10.84 24.90 -1.43
CA GLU A 149 -11.99 25.40 -2.19
C GLU A 149 -12.99 24.29 -2.54
N LYS A 150 -12.51 23.06 -2.70
CA LYS A 150 -13.36 21.86 -2.90
C LYS A 150 -13.99 21.34 -1.60
N GLY A 151 -13.57 21.83 -0.43
CA GLY A 151 -14.03 21.36 0.86
C GLY A 151 -13.39 20.02 1.29
N PHE A 152 -12.24 19.65 0.72
CA PHE A 152 -11.58 18.37 1.01
C PHE A 152 -10.77 18.36 2.31
N GLN A 153 -10.73 19.47 3.03
CA GLN A 153 -10.03 19.61 4.30
C GLN A 153 -8.58 19.10 4.23
N PRO A 154 -7.74 19.67 3.34
CA PRO A 154 -6.38 19.17 3.11
C PRO A 154 -5.45 19.52 4.27
N VAL A 155 -4.53 18.63 4.57
CA VAL A 155 -3.43 18.84 5.51
C VAL A 155 -2.12 18.41 4.88
N LEU A 156 -1.13 19.29 4.82
CA LEU A 156 0.21 18.92 4.39
C LEU A 156 0.84 18.04 5.49
N ARG A 157 1.26 16.82 5.10
CA ARG A 157 1.78 15.84 6.06
C ARG A 157 3.12 16.27 6.62
N THR A 158 3.27 16.13 7.92
CA THR A 158 4.53 16.37 8.64
C THR A 158 5.04 15.07 9.28
N ASP A 159 6.33 15.04 9.56
CA ASP A 159 6.95 13.99 10.37
C ASP A 159 6.72 14.22 11.88
N GLU A 160 7.30 13.36 12.71
CA GLU A 160 7.20 13.44 14.16
C GLU A 160 7.85 14.71 14.80
N ASN A 161 8.72 15.39 14.05
CA ASN A 161 9.36 16.65 14.45
C ASN A 161 8.56 17.88 14.00
N GLY A 162 7.47 17.69 13.24
CA GLY A 162 6.67 18.76 12.66
C GLY A 162 7.22 19.35 11.37
N GLU A 163 8.28 18.75 10.81
CA GLU A 163 8.81 19.13 9.49
C GLU A 163 8.02 18.48 8.36
N VAL A 164 7.94 19.13 7.20
CA VAL A 164 7.22 18.57 6.05
C VAL A 164 7.82 17.23 5.65
N LEU A 165 6.99 16.18 5.67
CA LEU A 165 7.42 14.84 5.30
C LEU A 165 7.72 14.77 3.81
N THR A 166 8.88 14.19 3.49
CA THR A 166 9.29 13.91 2.10
C THR A 166 9.27 12.40 1.86
N THR A 167 8.60 11.96 0.77
CA THR A 167 8.53 10.56 0.37
C THR A 167 9.86 10.04 -0.17
N ASP A 168 10.01 8.73 -0.33
CA ASP A 168 11.17 8.11 -1.00
C ASP A 168 11.35 8.62 -2.44
N GLY A 169 10.29 9.10 -3.10
CA GLY A 169 10.32 9.73 -4.42
C GLY A 169 10.70 11.21 -4.41
N GLY A 170 10.91 11.81 -3.23
CA GLY A 170 11.25 13.24 -3.09
C GLY A 170 10.05 14.17 -3.17
N HIS A 171 8.85 13.67 -2.94
CA HIS A 171 7.59 14.40 -3.02
C HIS A 171 6.99 14.68 -1.64
N TYR A 172 5.96 15.54 -1.60
CA TYR A 172 5.16 15.78 -0.40
C TYR A 172 3.87 14.97 -0.44
N ILE A 173 3.18 14.89 0.70
CA ILE A 173 1.84 14.30 0.80
C ILE A 173 0.88 15.33 1.36
N ILE A 174 -0.27 15.47 0.70
CA ILE A 174 -1.43 16.19 1.20
C ILE A 174 -2.49 15.14 1.57
N ASP A 175 -2.86 15.12 2.85
CA ASP A 175 -3.92 14.25 3.36
C ASP A 175 -5.28 14.95 3.24
N LEU A 176 -6.22 14.33 2.54
CA LEU A 176 -7.59 14.85 2.35
C LEU A 176 -8.54 14.20 3.36
N HIS A 177 -9.17 14.98 4.24
CA HIS A 177 -10.08 14.52 5.28
C HIS A 177 -11.53 14.56 4.77
N LEU A 178 -11.91 13.53 4.03
CA LEU A 178 -13.19 13.46 3.29
C LEU A 178 -14.32 12.80 4.07
N GLU A 179 -14.02 12.08 5.18
CA GLU A 179 -14.96 11.31 6.00
C GLU A 179 -15.64 10.15 5.24
N VAL A 180 -16.18 10.42 4.06
CA VAL A 180 -16.79 9.43 3.17
C VAL A 180 -16.49 9.79 1.71
N ILE A 181 -16.06 8.79 0.93
CA ILE A 181 -15.85 8.90 -0.50
C ILE A 181 -16.97 8.14 -1.21
N GLU A 182 -17.97 8.87 -1.72
CA GLU A 182 -19.15 8.27 -2.36
C GLU A 182 -18.85 7.73 -3.76
N GLN A 183 -17.93 8.35 -4.49
CA GLN A 183 -17.58 8.01 -5.87
C GLN A 183 -16.06 7.95 -6.04
N PRO A 184 -15.41 6.84 -5.60
CA PRO A 184 -13.95 6.74 -5.64
C PRO A 184 -13.34 6.89 -7.03
N GLU A 185 -13.98 6.34 -8.07
CA GLU A 185 -13.49 6.44 -9.44
C GLU A 185 -13.52 7.89 -9.96
N SER A 186 -14.59 8.63 -9.65
CA SER A 186 -14.71 10.04 -10.05
C SER A 186 -13.68 10.91 -9.35
N LEU A 187 -13.41 10.63 -8.07
CA LEU A 187 -12.39 11.35 -7.31
C LEU A 187 -10.99 11.01 -7.83
N ALA A 188 -10.70 9.74 -8.14
CA ALA A 188 -9.45 9.32 -8.74
C ALA A 188 -9.18 10.07 -10.05
N THR A 189 -10.15 10.06 -10.97
CA THR A 189 -10.06 10.79 -12.24
C THR A 189 -9.80 12.28 -12.03
N TYR A 190 -10.49 12.92 -11.08
CA TYR A 190 -10.28 14.34 -10.76
C TYR A 190 -8.86 14.61 -10.26
N LEU A 191 -8.32 13.75 -9.38
CA LEU A 191 -6.97 13.91 -8.85
C LEU A 191 -5.91 13.69 -9.93
N ASP A 192 -6.10 12.71 -10.83
CA ASP A 192 -5.20 12.41 -11.94
C ASP A 192 -5.08 13.56 -12.96
N GLU A 193 -6.11 14.39 -13.08
CA GLU A 193 -6.13 15.55 -13.99
C GLU A 193 -5.43 16.79 -13.44
N LEU A 194 -5.09 16.81 -12.13
CA LEU A 194 -4.49 17.98 -11.49
C LEU A 194 -2.98 18.05 -11.71
N VAL A 195 -2.52 19.13 -12.31
CA VAL A 195 -1.08 19.37 -12.50
C VAL A 195 -0.40 19.53 -11.13
N GLY A 196 0.66 18.74 -10.91
CA GLY A 196 1.42 18.73 -9.65
C GLY A 196 1.03 17.56 -8.74
N VAL A 197 -0.09 16.88 -8.97
CA VAL A 197 -0.37 15.59 -8.37
C VAL A 197 0.50 14.54 -9.09
N VAL A 198 1.18 13.71 -8.31
CA VAL A 198 2.01 12.60 -8.80
C VAL A 198 1.20 11.31 -8.78
N GLU A 199 0.53 11.04 -7.65
CA GLU A 199 -0.30 9.87 -7.46
C GLU A 199 -1.20 10.07 -6.22
N HIS A 200 -2.22 9.25 -6.06
CA HIS A 200 -3.13 9.30 -4.92
C HIS A 200 -3.34 7.92 -4.30
N GLY A 201 -3.79 7.90 -3.05
CA GLY A 201 -3.96 6.68 -2.25
C GLY A 201 -5.19 5.83 -2.55
N LEU A 202 -6.00 6.16 -3.57
CA LEU A 202 -7.08 5.29 -4.03
C LEU A 202 -6.51 4.16 -4.90
N PHE A 203 -6.63 2.93 -4.43
CA PHE A 203 -6.24 1.70 -5.13
C PHE A 203 -7.52 0.96 -5.54
N LEU A 204 -7.94 1.20 -6.79
CA LEU A 204 -9.22 0.74 -7.29
C LEU A 204 -9.05 -0.48 -8.22
N ASN A 205 -9.82 -1.54 -7.97
CA ASN A 205 -9.81 -2.77 -8.77
C ASN A 205 -8.43 -3.47 -8.85
N MET A 206 -7.58 -3.31 -7.85
CA MET A 206 -6.19 -3.77 -7.87
C MET A 206 -5.93 -5.04 -7.05
N VAL A 207 -6.83 -5.41 -6.14
CA VAL A 207 -6.64 -6.54 -5.22
C VAL A 207 -7.30 -7.82 -5.72
N SER A 208 -6.64 -8.96 -5.49
CA SER A 208 -7.18 -10.30 -5.79
C SER A 208 -7.74 -10.97 -4.53
N LYS A 209 -7.08 -10.76 -3.39
CA LYS A 209 -7.43 -11.36 -2.10
C LYS A 209 -7.10 -10.40 -0.97
N VAL A 210 -7.84 -10.54 0.13
CA VAL A 210 -7.54 -9.85 1.38
C VAL A 210 -7.35 -10.90 2.48
N VAL A 211 -6.23 -10.83 3.18
CA VAL A 211 -5.95 -11.67 4.35
C VAL A 211 -6.15 -10.82 5.60
N VAL A 212 -7.14 -11.18 6.39
CA VAL A 212 -7.61 -10.40 7.54
C VAL A 212 -7.25 -11.11 8.83
N GLY A 213 -6.44 -10.47 9.66
CA GLY A 213 -6.18 -10.93 11.02
C GLY A 213 -7.26 -10.41 11.98
N SER A 214 -7.86 -11.30 12.76
CA SER A 214 -8.88 -10.96 13.75
C SER A 214 -8.70 -11.76 15.04
N GLU A 215 -9.44 -11.41 16.10
CA GLU A 215 -9.43 -12.18 17.35
C GLU A 215 -9.94 -13.62 17.17
N LYS A 216 -10.70 -13.88 16.12
CA LYS A 216 -11.21 -15.21 15.74
C LYS A 216 -10.22 -16.02 14.91
N GLY A 217 -9.07 -15.43 14.55
CA GLY A 217 -8.06 -16.03 13.67
C GLY A 217 -7.91 -15.26 12.37
N VAL A 218 -7.45 -15.96 11.33
CA VAL A 218 -7.25 -15.38 9.99
C VAL A 218 -8.40 -15.76 9.08
N GLU A 219 -8.91 -14.77 8.34
CA GLU A 219 -9.89 -14.95 7.27
C GLU A 219 -9.26 -14.53 5.94
N ILE A 220 -9.55 -15.29 4.87
CA ILE A 220 -9.12 -14.97 3.51
C ILE A 220 -10.36 -14.67 2.68
N LEU A 221 -10.42 -13.44 2.16
CA LEU A 221 -11.51 -12.95 1.33
C LEU A 221 -11.03 -12.89 -0.12
N ASP A 222 -11.78 -13.51 -1.04
CA ASP A 222 -11.53 -13.41 -2.47
C ASP A 222 -12.24 -12.18 -3.04
N ALA A 223 -11.48 -11.25 -3.61
CA ALA A 223 -12.06 -10.11 -4.31
C ALA A 223 -12.68 -10.57 -5.63
N ILE A 224 -13.98 -10.36 -5.79
CA ILE A 224 -14.68 -10.65 -7.04
C ILE A 224 -14.26 -9.58 -8.03
N ARG A 225 -13.30 -9.89 -8.91
CA ARG A 225 -12.94 -9.00 -10.02
C ARG A 225 -14.16 -8.82 -10.90
N ARG A 226 -14.77 -7.64 -10.91
CA ARG A 226 -15.69 -7.24 -11.95
C ARG A 226 -14.87 -7.11 -13.24
N LYS A 227 -15.08 -8.05 -14.18
CA LYS A 227 -14.49 -8.02 -15.53
C LYS A 227 -15.06 -6.86 -16.33
#